data_e656caac4a2acd4a88b5fcda909f1b8b
#
_entry.id   e656caac4a2acd4a88b5fcda909f1b8b
#
_cell.length_a   1.000
_cell.length_b   1.000
_cell.length_c   1.000
_cell.angle_alpha   90.00
_cell.angle_beta   90.00
_cell.angle_gamma   90.00
#
_symmetry.space_group_name_H-M   'P 1'
#
loop_
_entity.id
_entity.type
_entity.pdbx_description
1 polymer ?
#
loop_
_entity_poly.entity_id
_entity_poly.type
_entity_poly.pdbx_seq_one_letter_code
_entity_poly.pdbx_strand_id
1 'polypeptide(L)'
;MTSGIDQEVKVLHREVDIRHDPFVQDFNMTLAQPHSKSVRLNGLATCLRLENVYWNILSGIASSNECSVNAVLSYIDREVHLRYGGVKNFSGLIRVVCVTHVLKADCLENSHA
;
A
#
# COMPACT_ATOMS: atom_id res chain seq x y z
N MET A 1 -28.15 -26.79 14.43
CA MET A 1 -28.48 -25.76 14.01
C MET A 1 -27.45 -24.89 13.49
N THR A 2 -26.34 -24.75 14.03
CA THR A 2 -25.37 -23.84 13.53
C THR A 2 -24.89 -24.19 12.16
N SER A 3 -24.93 -25.44 11.79
CA SER A 3 -24.47 -25.78 10.46
C SER A 3 -25.31 -25.13 9.39
N GLY A 4 -26.55 -24.87 9.69
CA GLY A 4 -27.38 -24.19 8.74
C GLY A 4 -26.93 -22.79 8.47
N ILE A 5 -26.40 -22.16 9.48
CA ILE A 5 -25.92 -20.82 9.34
C ILE A 5 -24.71 -20.78 8.43
N ASP A 6 -23.82 -21.73 8.57
CA ASP A 6 -22.66 -21.78 7.73
C ASP A 6 -23.04 -21.97 6.29
N GLN A 7 -24.05 -22.80 6.08
CA GLN A 7 -24.50 -23.02 4.72
C GLN A 7 -25.12 -21.80 4.13
N GLU A 8 -25.79 -21.02 4.95
CA GLU A 8 -26.36 -19.80 4.47
C GLU A 8 -25.29 -18.85 3.98
N VAL A 9 -24.21 -18.79 4.69
CA VAL A 9 -23.12 -17.96 4.27
C VAL A 9 -22.62 -18.39 2.91
N LYS A 10 -22.49 -19.68 2.70
CA LYS A 10 -22.06 -20.17 1.41
C LYS A 10 -23.02 -19.83 0.31
N VAL A 11 -24.30 -19.94 0.60
CA VAL A 11 -25.30 -19.61 -0.37
C VAL A 11 -25.23 -18.16 -0.76
N LEU A 12 -24.97 -17.33 0.23
CA LEU A 12 -24.86 -15.91 -0.03
C LEU A 12 -23.65 -15.58 -0.84
N HIS A 13 -22.69 -16.48 -0.87
CA HIS A 13 -21.54 -16.25 -1.67
C HIS A 13 -21.83 -16.58 -3.10
N ARG A 14 -22.96 -16.18 -3.62
CA ARG A 14 -23.24 -16.41 -4.91
C ARG A 14 -22.11 -16.03 -5.74
N GLU A 15 -21.70 -16.80 -6.64
CA GLU A 15 -20.58 -16.52 -7.46
C GLU A 15 -20.86 -15.38 -8.38
N VAL A 16 -19.96 -14.46 -8.44
CA VAL A 16 -20.04 -13.36 -9.37
C VAL A 16 -19.42 -13.82 -10.66
N ASP A 17 -20.08 -13.58 -11.75
CA ASP A 17 -19.58 -13.95 -13.06
C ASP A 17 -18.68 -12.84 -13.57
N ILE A 18 -17.39 -12.94 -13.25
CA ILE A 18 -16.43 -11.93 -13.67
C ILE A 18 -15.98 -12.26 -15.09
N ARG A 19 -16.44 -11.50 -16.05
CA ARG A 19 -16.12 -11.75 -17.44
C ARG A 19 -14.81 -11.14 -17.85
N HIS A 20 -14.45 -10.08 -17.19
CA HIS A 20 -13.16 -9.44 -17.40
C HIS A 20 -12.37 -9.52 -16.14
N ASP A 21 -11.22 -10.13 -16.19
CA ASP A 21 -10.36 -10.25 -15.03
C ASP A 21 -9.00 -9.64 -15.30
N PRO A 22 -8.90 -8.31 -15.33
CA PRO A 22 -7.61 -7.67 -15.51
C PRO A 22 -6.85 -7.58 -14.20
N PHE A 23 -7.44 -8.06 -13.09
CA PHE A 23 -6.83 -7.85 -11.79
C PHE A 23 -6.26 -9.13 -11.16
N VAL A 24 -6.69 -10.31 -11.59
CA VAL A 24 -6.17 -11.55 -11.01
C VAL A 24 -5.41 -12.38 -12.02
N GLN A 25 -5.89 -12.44 -13.24
CA GLN A 25 -5.26 -13.19 -14.28
C GLN A 25 -3.85 -12.65 -14.50
N ASP A 26 -2.85 -13.15 -14.55
CA ASP A 26 -1.49 -12.65 -14.73
C ASP A 26 -1.00 -11.81 -13.54
N PHE A 27 -1.68 -11.91 -12.38
CA PHE A 27 -1.24 -11.17 -11.24
C PHE A 27 0.10 -11.72 -10.71
N ASN A 28 1.04 -10.83 -10.45
CA ASN A 28 2.33 -11.21 -9.92
C ASN A 28 2.24 -11.31 -8.40
N MET A 29 2.17 -12.52 -7.88
CA MET A 29 1.99 -12.75 -6.44
C MET A 29 3.16 -12.23 -5.61
N THR A 30 4.34 -12.03 -6.20
CA THR A 30 5.45 -11.49 -5.42
C THR A 30 5.17 -10.06 -4.98
N LEU A 31 4.31 -9.34 -5.69
CA LEU A 31 3.96 -7.98 -5.28
C LEU A 31 3.21 -7.96 -3.96
N ALA A 32 2.52 -9.04 -3.63
CA ALA A 32 1.77 -9.13 -2.39
C ALA A 32 2.58 -9.70 -1.24
N GLN A 33 3.80 -10.13 -1.48
CA GLN A 33 4.62 -10.70 -0.42
C GLN A 33 5.12 -9.63 0.53
N PRO A 34 4.93 -9.81 1.84
CA PRO A 34 5.44 -8.82 2.80
C PRO A 34 6.94 -8.91 2.93
N HIS A 35 7.54 -7.79 3.19
CA HIS A 35 8.97 -7.69 3.39
C HIS A 35 9.23 -6.67 4.50
N SER A 36 10.03 -7.07 5.49
CA SER A 36 10.35 -6.18 6.61
C SER A 36 11.74 -5.58 6.40
N LYS A 37 11.84 -4.30 6.63
CA LYS A 37 13.12 -3.61 6.55
C LYS A 37 13.32 -2.76 7.79
N SER A 38 14.57 -2.67 8.22
CA SER A 38 14.93 -1.75 9.29
C SER A 38 15.00 -0.35 8.71
N VAL A 39 14.34 0.58 9.35
CA VAL A 39 14.33 1.97 8.90
C VAL A 39 14.62 2.86 10.10
N ARG A 40 15.04 4.07 9.80
CA ARG A 40 15.28 5.05 10.85
C ARG A 40 14.43 6.28 10.55
N LEU A 41 13.45 6.51 11.38
CA LEU A 41 12.52 7.61 11.18
C LEU A 41 12.88 8.74 12.13
N ASN A 42 13.50 9.77 11.57
CA ASN A 42 13.89 10.95 12.35
C ASN A 42 14.69 10.57 13.59
N GLY A 43 15.64 9.66 13.39
CA GLY A 43 16.54 9.25 14.46
C GLY A 43 16.10 8.03 15.24
N LEU A 44 14.88 7.56 15.03
CA LEU A 44 14.35 6.44 15.77
C LEU A 44 14.38 5.18 14.91
N ALA A 45 15.12 4.18 15.36
CA ALA A 45 15.21 2.92 14.61
C ALA A 45 13.94 2.12 14.82
N THR A 46 13.40 1.59 13.73
CA THR A 46 12.21 0.77 13.80
C THR A 46 12.21 -0.23 12.64
N CYS A 47 11.31 -1.16 12.68
CA CYS A 47 11.18 -2.15 11.63
C CYS A 47 9.83 -1.93 10.95
N LEU A 48 9.84 -1.81 9.63
CA LEU A 48 8.64 -1.55 8.87
C LEU A 48 8.36 -2.72 7.94
N ARG A 49 7.16 -3.26 8.00
CA ARG A 49 6.76 -4.40 7.18
C ARG A 49 5.71 -3.95 6.17
N LEU A 50 6.04 -4.07 4.91
CA LEU A 50 5.15 -3.69 3.82
C LEU A 50 5.25 -4.75 2.73
N GLU A 51 4.18 -4.91 1.98
CA GLU A 51 4.21 -5.75 0.80
C GLU A 51 5.14 -5.16 -0.25
N ASN A 52 5.71 -6.03 -1.06
CA ASN A 52 6.72 -5.59 -2.04
C ASN A 52 6.25 -4.47 -2.95
N VAL A 53 4.97 -4.47 -3.31
CA VAL A 53 4.45 -3.43 -4.20
C VAL A 53 4.67 -2.04 -3.59
N TYR A 54 4.51 -1.91 -2.29
CA TYR A 54 4.70 -0.62 -1.64
C TYR A 54 6.16 -0.23 -1.57
N TRP A 55 7.05 -1.20 -1.32
CA TRP A 55 8.48 -0.92 -1.37
C TRP A 55 8.90 -0.45 -2.76
N ASN A 56 8.33 -1.05 -3.80
CA ASN A 56 8.62 -0.64 -5.17
C ASN A 56 8.15 0.78 -5.44
N ILE A 57 6.95 1.12 -4.98
CA ILE A 57 6.42 2.47 -5.16
C ILE A 57 7.30 3.48 -4.41
N LEU A 58 7.68 3.14 -3.18
CA LEU A 58 8.55 4.02 -2.41
C LEU A 58 9.90 4.23 -3.09
N SER A 59 10.45 3.18 -3.69
CA SER A 59 11.69 3.30 -4.43
C SER A 59 11.55 4.26 -5.61
N GLY A 60 10.41 4.21 -6.29
CA GLY A 60 10.14 5.13 -7.38
C GLY A 60 10.04 6.58 -6.90
N ILE A 61 9.36 6.78 -5.78
CA ILE A 61 9.26 8.11 -5.20
C ILE A 61 10.64 8.64 -4.82
N ALA A 62 11.44 7.78 -4.18
CA ALA A 62 12.78 8.15 -3.76
C ALA A 62 13.65 8.52 -4.96
N SER A 63 13.61 7.70 -6.00
CA SER A 63 14.34 7.95 -7.22
C SER A 63 13.98 9.29 -7.83
N SER A 64 12.70 9.57 -7.92
CA SER A 64 12.22 10.82 -8.51
C SER A 64 12.67 12.04 -7.70
N ASN A 65 12.91 11.84 -6.42
CA ASN A 65 13.34 12.93 -5.55
C ASN A 65 14.82 12.87 -5.21
N GLU A 66 15.55 11.98 -5.86
CA GLU A 66 17.01 11.86 -5.69
C GLU A 66 17.37 11.66 -4.23
N CYS A 67 16.67 10.78 -3.55
CA CYS A 67 16.94 10.50 -2.14
C CYS A 67 16.71 9.02 -1.87
N SER A 68 16.91 8.61 -0.62
CA SER A 68 16.73 7.21 -0.24
C SER A 68 15.28 6.96 0.16
N VAL A 69 14.88 5.70 0.15
CA VAL A 69 13.56 5.32 0.66
C VAL A 69 13.43 5.74 2.12
N ASN A 70 14.48 5.57 2.89
CA ASN A 70 14.47 5.97 4.29
C ASN A 70 14.18 7.47 4.43
N ALA A 71 14.73 8.28 3.55
CA ALA A 71 14.49 9.72 3.57
C ALA A 71 13.02 10.05 3.26
N VAL A 72 12.43 9.32 2.32
CA VAL A 72 11.02 9.50 2.00
C VAL A 72 10.16 9.15 3.21
N LEU A 73 10.46 8.03 3.86
CA LEU A 73 9.68 7.61 5.02
C LEU A 73 9.82 8.60 6.17
N SER A 74 11.03 9.08 6.41
CA SER A 74 11.25 10.07 7.47
C SER A 74 10.52 11.37 7.18
N TYR A 75 10.50 11.76 5.92
CA TYR A 75 9.77 12.96 5.52
C TYR A 75 8.27 12.81 5.80
N ILE A 76 7.70 11.67 5.42
CA ILE A 76 6.28 11.41 5.64
C ILE A 76 5.98 11.42 7.15
N ASP A 77 6.80 10.71 7.91
CA ASP A 77 6.61 10.64 9.35
C ASP A 77 6.61 12.03 9.98
N ARG A 78 7.58 12.85 9.60
CA ARG A 78 7.70 14.19 10.16
C ARG A 78 6.53 15.07 9.77
N GLU A 79 6.14 15.04 8.49
CA GLU A 79 5.06 15.90 8.02
C GLU A 79 3.71 15.52 8.63
N VAL A 80 3.45 14.23 8.76
CA VAL A 80 2.22 13.78 9.37
C VAL A 80 2.20 14.14 10.86
N HIS A 81 3.34 14.01 11.51
CA HIS A 81 3.43 14.37 12.92
C HIS A 81 3.18 15.87 13.12
N LEU A 82 3.77 16.69 12.28
CA LEU A 82 3.61 18.15 12.40
C LEU A 82 2.21 18.60 12.08
N ARG A 83 1.58 18.00 11.06
CA ARG A 83 0.28 18.47 10.60
C ARG A 83 -0.89 17.83 11.33
N TYR A 84 -0.73 16.58 11.76
CA TYR A 84 -1.84 15.82 12.31
C TYR A 84 -1.55 15.18 13.67
N GLY A 85 -0.39 15.47 14.24
CA GLY A 85 -0.05 14.95 15.57
C GLY A 85 0.43 13.52 15.57
N GLY A 86 0.64 12.93 14.41
CA GLY A 86 1.11 11.57 14.31
C GLY A 86 0.01 10.60 13.93
N VAL A 87 0.38 9.33 13.83
CA VAL A 87 -0.56 8.30 13.42
C VAL A 87 -0.16 7.01 14.12
N LYS A 88 -1.17 6.21 14.51
CA LYS A 88 -0.90 4.98 15.22
C LYS A 88 -0.44 3.86 14.31
N ASN A 89 -0.96 3.81 13.10
CA ASN A 89 -0.62 2.76 12.15
C ASN A 89 0.17 3.36 10.99
N PHE A 90 1.48 3.44 11.19
CA PHE A 90 2.34 4.07 10.19
C PHE A 90 2.38 3.24 8.89
N SER A 91 2.44 1.92 9.00
CA SER A 91 2.48 1.10 7.80
C SER A 91 1.19 1.25 6.99
N GLY A 92 0.06 1.34 7.67
CA GLY A 92 -1.20 1.60 6.99
C GLY A 92 -1.20 2.93 6.28
N LEU A 93 -0.66 3.95 6.94
CA LEU A 93 -0.54 5.27 6.32
C LEU A 93 0.33 5.21 5.07
N ILE A 94 1.45 4.52 5.14
CA ILE A 94 2.36 4.42 4.00
C ILE A 94 1.66 3.76 2.82
N ARG A 95 0.87 2.71 3.08
CA ARG A 95 0.12 2.06 2.00
C ARG A 95 -0.82 3.05 1.31
N VAL A 96 -1.51 3.86 2.10
CA VAL A 96 -2.43 4.84 1.55
C VAL A 96 -1.67 5.92 0.76
N VAL A 97 -0.55 6.37 1.29
CA VAL A 97 0.28 7.35 0.59
C VAL A 97 0.73 6.81 -0.76
N CYS A 98 1.15 5.56 -0.79
CA CYS A 98 1.60 4.93 -2.04
C CYS A 98 0.46 4.84 -3.05
N VAL A 99 -0.70 4.40 -2.61
CA VAL A 99 -1.85 4.28 -3.50
C VAL A 99 -2.26 5.65 -4.03
N THR A 100 -2.29 6.64 -3.15
CA THR A 100 -2.65 8.00 -3.55
C THR A 100 -1.66 8.56 -4.56
N HIS A 101 -0.39 8.28 -4.36
CA HIS A 101 0.65 8.73 -5.27
C HIS A 101 0.43 8.13 -6.67
N VAL A 102 0.15 6.84 -6.73
CA VAL A 102 -0.08 6.16 -8.00
C VAL A 102 -1.32 6.71 -8.69
N LEU A 103 -2.38 6.93 -7.92
CA LEU A 103 -3.61 7.47 -8.48
C LEU A 103 -3.43 8.87 -9.04
N LYS A 104 -2.64 9.69 -8.37
CA LYS A 104 -2.36 11.03 -8.86
C LYS A 104 -1.55 11.01 -10.14
N ALA A 105 -0.55 10.13 -10.21
CA ALA A 105 0.26 10.00 -11.41
C ALA A 105 -0.60 9.57 -12.58
N ASP A 106 -1.48 8.62 -12.35
CA ASP A 106 -2.37 8.13 -13.39
C ASP A 106 -3.31 9.23 -13.86
N CYS A 107 -3.83 10.00 -12.93
CA CYS A 107 -4.74 11.09 -13.23
C CYS A 107 -4.06 12.18 -14.06
N LEU A 108 -2.80 12.49 -13.74
CA LEU A 108 -2.05 13.47 -14.48
C LEU A 108 -1.77 13.02 -15.89
N GLU A 109 -1.46 11.74 -16.07
CA GLU A 109 -1.26 11.20 -17.40
C GLU A 109 -2.52 11.28 -18.21
N ASN A 110 -3.64 10.94 -17.61
CA ASN A 110 -4.91 10.99 -18.31
C ASN A 110 -5.29 12.41 -18.69
N SER A 111 -4.94 13.36 -17.87
CA SER A 111 -5.31 14.74 -18.19
C SER A 111 -4.45 15.32 -19.30
N HIS A 112 -3.35 14.68 -19.65
CA HIS A 112 -2.52 15.12 -20.75
C HIS A 112 -2.92 14.46 -22.05
N ALA A 113 -3.74 13.45 -21.95
CA ALA A 113 -4.21 12.77 -23.12
C ALA A 113 -5.30 13.56 -23.79
#